data_deb3f1d1c5cb415eafff7feb6eea369c
#
_entry.id   deb3f1d1c5cb415eafff7feb6eea369c
#
_cell.length_a   1.000
_cell.length_b   1.000
_cell.length_c   1.000
_cell.angle_alpha   90.00
_cell.angle_beta   90.00
_cell.angle_gamma   90.00
#
_symmetry.space_group_name_H-M   'P 1'
#
loop_
_entity.id
_entity.type
_entity.pdbx_description
1 polymer ?
#
loop_
_entity_poly.entity_id
_entity_poly.type
_entity_poly.pdbx_seq_one_letter_code
_entity_poly.pdbx_strand_id
1 'polypeptide(L)'
;MIISRGRNYIFVHIPKTGGTSLALALEARAMKDDLMLGDTPKAVKRRKRLSGAASAGRLWKHATLADIEGVVTRQEIARMFAFALVRNPWDRMVSYYHWLRAQGFDHPAVGLAKSLAFDAFVQTPTVQGSLLASPYGSYMRDGADEDQSNLFIRIEHFAQDAQPLFDHLGFDLTLPHANASD
;
A
#
# COMPACT_ATOMS: atom_id res chain seq x y z
N MET A 1 4.37 -0.49 3.06
CA MET A 1 4.50 -1.96 3.01
C MET A 1 5.13 -2.48 4.31
N ILE A 2 4.69 -3.61 4.81
CA ILE A 2 5.27 -4.29 5.99
C ILE A 2 5.46 -5.77 5.65
N ILE A 3 6.64 -6.31 5.95
CA ILE A 3 6.97 -7.72 5.78
C ILE A 3 7.28 -8.29 7.16
N SER A 4 6.45 -9.21 7.63
CA SER A 4 6.59 -9.85 8.93
C SER A 4 6.82 -11.35 8.74
N ARG A 5 8.07 -11.78 8.81
CA ARG A 5 8.42 -13.20 8.73
C ARG A 5 7.91 -13.95 9.96
N GLY A 6 8.00 -13.36 11.14
CA GLY A 6 7.56 -13.97 12.38
C GLY A 6 6.04 -14.18 12.48
N ARG A 7 5.24 -13.38 11.76
CA ARG A 7 3.77 -13.55 11.66
C ARG A 7 3.33 -14.04 10.29
N ASN A 8 4.26 -14.35 9.41
CA ASN A 8 4.04 -14.91 8.08
C ASN A 8 3.09 -14.07 7.22
N TYR A 9 3.27 -12.74 7.17
CA TYR A 9 2.45 -11.87 6.31
C TYR A 9 3.24 -10.80 5.55
N ILE A 10 2.67 -10.35 4.43
CA ILE A 10 3.09 -9.16 3.69
C ILE A 10 1.87 -8.23 3.54
N PHE A 11 1.95 -7.05 4.15
CA PHE A 11 1.01 -5.97 3.90
C PHE A 11 1.50 -5.10 2.75
N VAL A 12 0.80 -5.14 1.62
CA VAL A 12 1.07 -4.31 0.44
C VAL A 12 0.27 -3.01 0.55
N HIS A 13 0.98 -1.88 0.58
CA HIS A 13 0.38 -0.57 0.78
C HIS A 13 0.06 0.10 -0.56
N ILE A 14 -1.13 -0.12 -1.08
CA ILE A 14 -1.61 0.51 -2.32
C ILE A 14 -1.92 2.00 -2.07
N PRO A 15 -1.57 2.93 -3.00
CA PRO A 15 -1.81 4.37 -2.82
C PRO A 15 -3.30 4.71 -2.67
N LYS A 16 -3.61 5.61 -1.74
CA LYS A 16 -4.94 6.22 -1.54
C LYS A 16 -6.07 5.28 -1.12
N THR A 17 -5.70 4.15 -0.49
CA THR A 17 -6.65 3.16 0.04
C THR A 17 -6.79 3.19 1.58
N GLY A 18 -6.22 4.19 2.26
CA GLY A 18 -6.22 4.23 3.74
C GLY A 18 -5.10 3.40 4.38
N GLY A 19 -4.15 2.90 3.58
CA GLY A 19 -3.08 2.01 4.04
C GLY A 19 -2.16 2.58 5.12
N THR A 20 -2.11 3.90 5.32
CA THR A 20 -1.36 4.51 6.43
C THR A 20 -1.96 4.13 7.78
N SER A 21 -3.30 4.16 7.92
CA SER A 21 -4.00 3.75 9.15
C SER A 21 -3.73 2.28 9.47
N LEU A 22 -3.80 1.40 8.47
CA LEU A 22 -3.49 -0.01 8.67
C LEU A 22 -2.01 -0.25 8.97
N ALA A 23 -1.10 0.49 8.31
CA ALA A 23 0.33 0.43 8.63
C ALA A 23 0.60 0.79 10.08
N LEU A 24 -0.04 1.83 10.63
CA LEU A 24 0.07 2.23 12.02
C LEU A 24 -0.50 1.18 12.99
N ALA A 25 -1.66 0.58 12.66
CA ALA A 25 -2.25 -0.48 13.47
C ALA A 25 -1.35 -1.72 13.53
N LEU A 26 -0.80 -2.16 12.40
CA LEU A 26 0.17 -3.26 12.33
C LEU A 26 1.48 -2.91 13.04
N GLU A 27 1.95 -1.66 12.89
CA GLU A 27 3.17 -1.16 13.52
C GLU A 27 3.08 -1.20 15.05
N ALA A 28 1.91 -0.95 15.63
CA ALA A 28 1.69 -1.04 17.08
C ALA A 28 1.97 -2.45 17.62
N ARG A 29 1.74 -3.48 16.79
CA ARG A 29 1.96 -4.89 17.11
C ARG A 29 3.20 -5.49 16.45
N ALA A 30 4.08 -4.67 15.87
CA ALA A 30 5.22 -5.12 15.10
C ALA A 30 6.22 -5.96 15.91
N MET A 31 6.69 -7.03 15.31
CA MET A 31 7.78 -7.84 15.84
C MET A 31 9.13 -7.14 15.66
N LYS A 32 10.15 -7.61 16.39
CA LYS A 32 11.48 -6.97 16.38
C LYS A 32 12.13 -6.98 14.99
N ASP A 33 11.92 -8.03 14.23
CA ASP A 33 12.54 -8.33 12.93
C ASP A 33 11.70 -7.89 11.73
N ASP A 34 10.49 -7.36 11.94
CA ASP A 34 9.65 -6.86 10.84
C ASP A 34 10.36 -5.80 10.02
N LEU A 35 10.31 -5.94 8.69
CA LEU A 35 10.77 -4.96 7.73
C LEU A 35 9.62 -4.01 7.39
N MET A 36 9.90 -2.70 7.44
CA MET A 36 8.89 -1.68 7.24
C MET A 36 9.37 -0.65 6.22
N LEU A 37 8.67 -0.58 5.10
CA LEU A 37 8.91 0.40 4.04
C LEU A 37 7.85 1.49 4.15
N GLY A 38 8.28 2.70 4.50
CA GLY A 38 7.35 3.84 4.64
C GLY A 38 7.91 4.97 5.48
N ASP A 39 6.97 5.81 5.88
CA ASP A 39 7.18 7.08 6.59
C ASP A 39 6.48 7.11 7.97
N THR A 40 5.91 5.99 8.41
CA THR A 40 5.43 5.84 9.79
C THR A 40 6.60 5.90 10.80
N PRO A 41 6.37 6.30 12.05
CA PRO A 41 7.46 6.49 13.02
C PRO A 41 8.39 5.29 13.18
N LYS A 42 7.84 4.07 13.21
CA LYS A 42 8.65 2.86 13.36
C LYS A 42 9.35 2.48 12.06
N ALA A 43 8.71 2.68 10.90
CA ALA A 43 9.33 2.48 9.60
C ALA A 43 10.56 3.38 9.41
N VAL A 44 10.46 4.67 9.78
CA VAL A 44 11.59 5.61 9.75
C VAL A 44 12.73 5.13 10.63
N LYS A 45 12.45 4.71 11.88
CA LYS A 45 13.46 4.18 12.81
C LYS A 45 14.15 2.92 12.28
N ARG A 46 13.41 2.08 11.53
CA ARG A 46 13.91 0.79 11.00
C ARG A 46 14.48 0.87 9.59
N ARG A 47 14.43 2.02 8.93
CA ARG A 47 14.86 2.21 7.53
C ARG A 47 16.27 1.69 7.25
N LYS A 48 17.20 1.82 8.20
CA LYS A 48 18.58 1.33 8.07
C LYS A 48 18.68 -0.19 7.84
N ARG A 49 17.67 -0.98 8.22
CA ARG A 49 17.66 -2.45 8.01
C ARG A 49 17.57 -2.85 6.54
N LEU A 50 17.09 -1.94 5.70
CA LEU A 50 16.94 -2.12 4.26
C LEU A 50 18.05 -1.42 3.47
N SER A 51 19.00 -0.76 4.17
CA SER A 51 20.13 -0.09 3.52
C SER A 51 21.06 -1.13 2.91
N GLY A 52 21.28 -1.02 1.60
CA GLY A 52 22.11 -1.97 0.85
C GLY A 52 21.44 -3.33 0.55
N ALA A 53 20.17 -3.50 0.89
CA ALA A 53 19.45 -4.71 0.50
C ALA A 53 19.32 -4.78 -1.03
N ALA A 54 19.67 -5.92 -1.61
CA ALA A 54 19.36 -6.18 -3.02
C ALA A 54 17.86 -6.31 -3.19
N SER A 55 17.28 -5.63 -4.20
CA SER A 55 15.87 -5.71 -4.56
C SER A 55 15.69 -5.60 -6.06
N ALA A 56 14.66 -6.23 -6.60
CA ALA A 56 14.35 -6.17 -8.03
C ALA A 56 13.83 -4.79 -8.45
N GLY A 57 13.14 -4.08 -7.55
CA GLY A 57 12.61 -2.75 -7.80
C GLY A 57 12.85 -1.76 -6.67
N ARG A 58 12.11 -0.66 -6.68
CA ARG A 58 12.25 0.42 -5.69
C ARG A 58 11.65 0.03 -4.34
N LEU A 59 12.45 0.07 -3.29
CA LEU A 59 12.00 -0.14 -1.90
C LEU A 59 11.39 1.14 -1.33
N TRP A 60 10.08 1.23 -1.33
CA TRP A 60 9.31 2.35 -0.76
C TRP A 60 7.94 1.88 -0.25
N LYS A 61 7.14 2.77 0.34
CA LYS A 61 5.87 2.37 0.95
C LYS A 61 4.87 1.72 -0.02
N HIS A 62 4.92 2.09 -1.29
CA HIS A 62 4.03 1.57 -2.34
C HIS A 62 4.73 0.58 -3.28
N ALA A 63 5.79 -0.09 -2.82
CA ALA A 63 6.42 -1.16 -3.56
C ALA A 63 5.41 -2.29 -3.86
N THR A 64 5.59 -2.95 -4.99
CA THR A 64 4.85 -4.16 -5.37
C THR A 64 5.52 -5.41 -4.78
N LEU A 65 4.89 -6.58 -4.90
CA LEU A 65 5.54 -7.84 -4.51
C LEU A 65 6.75 -8.13 -5.42
N ALA A 66 6.69 -7.80 -6.70
CA ALA A 66 7.83 -7.90 -7.61
C ALA A 66 9.01 -7.02 -7.18
N ASP A 67 8.76 -5.78 -6.70
CA ASP A 67 9.82 -4.87 -6.29
C ASP A 67 10.66 -5.39 -5.11
N ILE A 68 10.05 -6.15 -4.21
CA ILE A 68 10.70 -6.65 -2.99
C ILE A 68 11.45 -7.97 -3.19
N GLU A 69 11.41 -8.57 -4.38
CA GLU A 69 12.23 -9.75 -4.67
C GLU A 69 13.72 -9.40 -4.48
N GLY A 70 14.44 -10.30 -3.84
CA GLY A 70 15.81 -10.07 -3.37
C GLY A 70 15.87 -9.73 -1.88
N VAL A 71 14.94 -8.92 -1.35
CA VAL A 71 14.72 -8.76 0.10
C VAL A 71 13.97 -9.96 0.68
N VAL A 72 12.98 -10.44 -0.07
CA VAL A 72 12.20 -11.65 0.17
C VAL A 72 12.27 -12.50 -1.09
N THR A 73 12.52 -13.79 -0.96
CA THR A 73 12.51 -14.68 -2.12
C THR A 73 11.08 -14.89 -2.63
N ARG A 74 10.92 -15.21 -3.92
CA ARG A 74 9.60 -15.55 -4.49
C ARG A 74 8.93 -16.70 -3.74
N GLN A 75 9.71 -17.70 -3.31
CA GLN A 75 9.19 -18.82 -2.52
C GLN A 75 8.68 -18.38 -1.15
N GLU A 76 9.34 -17.40 -0.50
CA GLU A 76 8.82 -16.81 0.74
C GLU A 76 7.53 -16.03 0.45
N ILE A 77 7.49 -15.20 -0.61
CA ILE A 77 6.27 -14.45 -1.00
C ILE A 77 5.09 -15.41 -1.16
N ALA A 78 5.26 -16.49 -1.92
CA ALA A 78 4.21 -17.48 -2.18
C ALA A 78 3.70 -18.22 -0.93
N ARG A 79 4.46 -18.22 0.18
CA ARG A 79 4.08 -18.86 1.45
C ARG A 79 3.50 -17.90 2.47
N MET A 80 3.72 -16.61 2.27
CA MET A 80 3.26 -15.57 3.21
C MET A 80 1.84 -15.13 2.88
N PHE A 81 1.09 -14.75 3.90
CA PHE A 81 -0.24 -14.18 3.75
C PHE A 81 -0.13 -12.74 3.21
N ALA A 82 -0.25 -12.60 1.88
CA ALA A 82 -0.16 -11.30 1.22
C ALA A 82 -1.54 -10.64 1.12
N PHE A 83 -1.66 -9.42 1.64
CA PHE A 83 -2.92 -8.68 1.64
C PHE A 83 -2.73 -7.18 1.43
N ALA A 84 -3.81 -6.53 0.97
CA ALA A 84 -3.84 -5.10 0.74
C ALA A 84 -5.20 -4.50 1.11
N LEU A 85 -5.20 -3.20 1.48
CA LEU A 85 -6.44 -2.42 1.47
C LEU A 85 -6.77 -1.98 0.04
N VAL A 86 -8.05 -2.07 -0.29
CA VAL A 86 -8.64 -1.45 -1.48
C VAL A 86 -9.72 -0.45 -1.05
N ARG A 87 -10.12 0.41 -1.95
CA ARG A 87 -11.10 1.45 -1.73
C ARG A 87 -12.03 1.54 -2.92
N ASN A 88 -13.26 1.97 -2.73
CA ASN A 88 -14.14 2.31 -3.85
C ASN A 88 -13.37 3.17 -4.86
N PRO A 89 -13.33 2.81 -6.16
CA PRO A 89 -12.50 3.52 -7.15
C PRO A 89 -12.80 5.01 -7.25
N TRP A 90 -14.06 5.42 -7.11
CA TRP A 90 -14.46 6.82 -7.15
C TRP A 90 -13.92 7.60 -5.94
N ASP A 91 -14.08 7.06 -4.74
CA ASP A 91 -13.52 7.64 -3.52
C ASP A 91 -12.00 7.68 -3.52
N ARG A 92 -11.36 6.67 -4.14
CA ARG A 92 -9.92 6.66 -4.34
C ARG A 92 -9.50 7.83 -5.24
N MET A 93 -10.25 8.10 -6.32
CA MET A 93 -9.97 9.22 -7.22
C MET A 93 -10.15 10.58 -6.55
N VAL A 94 -11.22 10.78 -5.78
CA VAL A 94 -11.43 11.99 -4.98
C VAL A 94 -10.24 12.20 -4.03
N SER A 95 -9.86 11.15 -3.29
CA SER A 95 -8.71 11.21 -2.38
C SER A 95 -7.38 11.50 -3.11
N TYR A 96 -7.19 10.96 -4.30
CA TYR A 96 -6.00 11.20 -5.13
C TYR A 96 -5.94 12.66 -5.60
N TYR A 97 -7.04 13.18 -6.13
CA TYR A 97 -7.16 14.57 -6.59
C TYR A 97 -6.85 15.58 -5.48
N HIS A 98 -7.48 15.45 -4.31
CA HIS A 98 -7.23 16.36 -3.19
C HIS A 98 -5.80 16.25 -2.66
N TRP A 99 -5.25 15.04 -2.61
CA TRP A 99 -3.86 14.85 -2.23
C TRP A 99 -2.89 15.53 -3.21
N LEU A 100 -3.09 15.38 -4.52
CA LEU A 100 -2.26 16.03 -5.54
C LEU A 100 -2.30 17.56 -5.42
N ARG A 101 -3.46 18.14 -5.15
CA ARG A 101 -3.59 19.59 -4.97
C ARG A 101 -2.76 20.15 -3.82
N ALA A 102 -2.55 19.34 -2.78
CA ALA A 102 -1.71 19.70 -1.63
C ALA A 102 -0.20 19.51 -1.86
N GLN A 103 0.21 18.93 -3.02
CA GLN A 103 1.63 18.65 -3.27
C GLN A 103 2.36 19.85 -3.89
N GLY A 104 3.69 19.93 -3.63
CA GLY A 104 4.56 20.96 -4.19
C GLY A 104 5.61 20.46 -5.19
N PHE A 105 5.68 19.14 -5.43
CA PHE A 105 6.66 18.58 -6.36
C PHE A 105 6.22 18.74 -7.84
N ASP A 106 7.19 18.81 -8.74
CA ASP A 106 6.95 18.88 -10.18
C ASP A 106 6.50 17.54 -10.74
N HIS A 107 5.24 17.46 -11.16
CA HIS A 107 4.65 16.28 -11.79
C HIS A 107 3.39 16.68 -12.57
N PRO A 108 3.17 16.16 -13.79
CA PRO A 108 2.01 16.53 -14.62
C PRO A 108 0.66 16.41 -13.90
N ALA A 109 0.44 15.33 -13.14
CA ALA A 109 -0.80 15.14 -12.39
C ALA A 109 -1.02 16.19 -11.29
N VAL A 110 0.05 16.72 -10.68
CA VAL A 110 -0.03 17.82 -9.70
C VAL A 110 -0.50 19.11 -10.40
N GLY A 111 0.09 19.43 -11.54
CA GLY A 111 -0.33 20.57 -12.36
C GLY A 111 -1.79 20.49 -12.78
N LEU A 112 -2.21 19.31 -13.30
CA LEU A 112 -3.60 19.06 -13.70
C LEU A 112 -4.57 19.18 -12.52
N ALA A 113 -4.26 18.58 -11.36
CA ALA A 113 -5.13 18.65 -10.19
C ALA A 113 -5.28 20.09 -9.63
N LYS A 114 -4.26 20.93 -9.77
CA LYS A 114 -4.30 22.34 -9.33
C LYS A 114 -5.04 23.25 -10.30
N SER A 115 -5.04 22.93 -11.60
CA SER A 115 -5.61 23.78 -12.65
C SER A 115 -7.01 23.38 -13.09
N LEU A 116 -7.43 22.13 -12.88
CA LEU A 116 -8.71 21.60 -13.34
C LEU A 116 -9.68 21.31 -12.18
N ALA A 117 -10.97 21.44 -12.44
CA ALA A 117 -12.01 20.88 -11.59
C ALA A 117 -11.96 19.34 -11.64
N PHE A 118 -12.55 18.69 -10.64
CA PHE A 118 -12.44 17.24 -10.48
C PHE A 118 -12.94 16.44 -11.67
N ASP A 119 -14.08 16.81 -12.23
CA ASP A 119 -14.69 16.18 -13.41
C ASP A 119 -13.78 16.25 -14.64
N ALA A 120 -13.19 17.41 -14.91
CA ALA A 120 -12.23 17.59 -15.98
C ALA A 120 -10.91 16.83 -15.71
N PHE A 121 -10.44 16.81 -14.45
CA PHE A 121 -9.23 16.08 -14.04
C PHE A 121 -9.34 14.58 -14.33
N VAL A 122 -10.44 13.94 -13.94
CA VAL A 122 -10.63 12.49 -14.15
C VAL A 122 -10.77 12.10 -15.62
N GLN A 123 -11.14 13.03 -16.49
CA GLN A 123 -11.26 12.82 -17.93
C GLN A 123 -9.93 12.99 -18.67
N THR A 124 -8.86 13.45 -18.01
CA THR A 124 -7.56 13.62 -18.69
C THR A 124 -6.94 12.27 -19.05
N PRO A 125 -6.41 12.08 -20.27
CA PRO A 125 -5.76 10.84 -20.67
C PRO A 125 -4.59 10.44 -19.75
N THR A 126 -3.85 11.42 -19.24
CA THR A 126 -2.74 11.20 -18.30
C THR A 126 -3.20 10.53 -17.01
N VAL A 127 -4.32 10.97 -16.43
CA VAL A 127 -4.88 10.41 -15.19
C VAL A 127 -5.45 9.03 -15.47
N GLN A 128 -6.24 8.88 -16.53
CA GLN A 128 -6.82 7.60 -16.92
C GLN A 128 -5.74 6.55 -17.21
N GLY A 129 -4.71 6.91 -18.00
CA GLY A 129 -3.59 6.03 -18.31
C GLY A 129 -2.82 5.57 -17.06
N SER A 130 -2.60 6.48 -16.10
CA SER A 130 -1.95 6.15 -14.81
C SER A 130 -2.75 5.13 -13.99
N LEU A 131 -4.08 5.25 -13.98
CA LEU A 131 -4.94 4.30 -13.26
C LEU A 131 -5.01 2.93 -13.94
N LEU A 132 -5.11 2.93 -15.26
CA LEU A 132 -5.12 1.68 -16.05
C LEU A 132 -3.78 0.93 -15.94
N ALA A 133 -2.67 1.65 -15.84
CA ALA A 133 -1.34 1.07 -15.68
C ALA A 133 -1.09 0.48 -14.28
N SER A 134 -1.89 0.87 -13.27
CA SER A 134 -1.66 0.47 -11.87
C SER A 134 -2.95 0.01 -11.18
N PRO A 135 -3.64 -1.03 -11.70
CA PRO A 135 -4.79 -1.62 -11.03
C PRO A 135 -4.38 -2.25 -9.69
N TYR A 136 -5.33 -2.48 -8.80
CA TYR A 136 -5.02 -3.05 -7.47
C TYR A 136 -4.23 -4.35 -7.54
N GLY A 137 -4.62 -5.26 -8.46
CA GLY A 137 -3.96 -6.55 -8.63
C GLY A 137 -2.50 -6.45 -9.07
N SER A 138 -2.08 -5.38 -9.78
CA SER A 138 -0.69 -5.22 -10.21
C SER A 138 0.30 -5.11 -9.05
N TYR A 139 -0.15 -4.63 -7.90
CA TYR A 139 0.69 -4.54 -6.69
C TYR A 139 0.94 -5.90 -6.03
N MET A 140 0.07 -6.88 -6.31
CA MET A 140 0.09 -8.21 -5.69
C MET A 140 0.75 -9.27 -6.59
N ARG A 141 1.29 -8.87 -7.75
CA ARG A 141 2.01 -9.76 -8.63
C ARG A 141 3.48 -9.83 -8.27
N ASP A 142 4.05 -11.02 -8.34
CA ASP A 142 5.47 -11.25 -8.18
C ASP A 142 6.26 -10.99 -9.48
N GLY A 143 7.57 -11.21 -9.49
CA GLY A 143 8.43 -11.00 -10.64
C GLY A 143 8.22 -11.99 -11.79
N ALA A 144 7.42 -13.04 -11.61
CA ALA A 144 6.93 -13.93 -12.67
C ALA A 144 5.56 -13.54 -13.20
N ASP A 145 5.01 -12.40 -12.75
CA ASP A 145 3.64 -11.93 -13.05
C ASP A 145 2.54 -12.87 -12.50
N GLU A 146 2.86 -13.67 -11.46
CA GLU A 146 1.90 -14.51 -10.78
C GLU A 146 1.20 -13.73 -9.67
N ASP A 147 -0.12 -13.89 -9.55
CA ASP A 147 -0.91 -13.28 -8.48
C ASP A 147 -0.68 -14.00 -7.15
N GLN A 148 -0.16 -13.30 -6.17
CA GLN A 148 0.13 -13.80 -4.82
C GLN A 148 -0.84 -13.26 -3.77
N SER A 149 -1.98 -12.67 -4.19
CA SER A 149 -2.95 -12.09 -3.27
C SER A 149 -3.74 -13.15 -2.51
N ASN A 150 -3.73 -13.07 -1.19
CA ASN A 150 -4.61 -13.86 -0.33
C ASN A 150 -5.87 -13.10 0.07
N LEU A 151 -5.79 -11.76 0.21
CA LEU A 151 -6.92 -10.97 0.67
C LEU A 151 -6.83 -9.51 0.18
N PHE A 152 -7.96 -9.03 -0.34
CA PHE A 152 -8.23 -7.61 -0.52
C PHE A 152 -9.31 -7.17 0.47
N ILE A 153 -8.99 -6.18 1.30
CA ILE A 153 -9.87 -5.65 2.36
C ILE A 153 -10.42 -4.30 1.87
N ARG A 154 -11.72 -4.17 1.70
CA ARG A 154 -12.36 -2.88 1.41
C ARG A 154 -12.31 -2.02 2.67
N ILE A 155 -11.75 -0.83 2.57
CA ILE A 155 -11.66 0.07 3.73
C ILE A 155 -13.04 0.44 4.26
N GLU A 156 -14.03 0.54 3.38
CA GLU A 156 -15.43 0.86 3.70
C GLU A 156 -16.11 -0.26 4.53
N HIS A 157 -15.60 -1.47 4.44
CA HIS A 157 -16.11 -2.66 5.12
C HIS A 157 -15.04 -3.34 5.99
N PHE A 158 -14.09 -2.55 6.51
CA PHE A 158 -12.88 -3.07 7.15
C PHE A 158 -13.16 -4.13 8.22
N ALA A 159 -14.09 -3.87 9.13
CA ALA A 159 -14.40 -4.80 10.22
C ALA A 159 -14.87 -6.18 9.74
N GLN A 160 -15.60 -6.21 8.63
CA GLN A 160 -16.11 -7.44 8.04
C GLN A 160 -15.05 -8.13 7.18
N ASP A 161 -14.42 -7.38 6.27
CA ASP A 161 -13.50 -7.93 5.29
C ASP A 161 -12.14 -8.32 5.90
N ALA A 162 -11.77 -7.74 7.04
CA ALA A 162 -10.51 -8.03 7.73
C ALA A 162 -10.56 -9.31 8.60
N GLN A 163 -11.69 -9.99 8.74
CA GLN A 163 -11.80 -11.17 9.59
C GLN A 163 -10.75 -12.25 9.23
N PRO A 164 -10.52 -12.62 7.95
CA PRO A 164 -9.47 -13.59 7.62
C PRO A 164 -8.06 -13.14 8.01
N LEU A 165 -7.79 -11.82 7.99
CA LEU A 165 -6.53 -11.27 8.50
C LEU A 165 -6.45 -11.42 10.02
N PHE A 166 -7.53 -11.14 10.76
CA PHE A 166 -7.56 -11.28 12.21
C PHE A 166 -7.37 -12.73 12.65
N ASP A 167 -8.00 -13.67 11.95
CA ASP A 167 -7.83 -15.11 12.17
C ASP A 167 -6.37 -15.53 11.93
N HIS A 168 -5.74 -15.01 10.86
CA HIS A 168 -4.32 -15.27 10.57
C HIS A 168 -3.38 -14.67 11.64
N LEU A 169 -3.67 -13.47 12.12
CA LEU A 169 -2.84 -12.77 13.12
C LEU A 169 -3.05 -13.31 14.55
N GLY A 170 -4.23 -13.86 14.86
CA GLY A 170 -4.65 -14.25 16.20
C GLY A 170 -5.06 -13.08 17.09
N PHE A 171 -5.33 -11.90 16.50
CA PHE A 171 -5.82 -10.69 17.19
C PHE A 171 -6.46 -9.71 16.23
N ASP A 172 -7.38 -8.91 16.72
CA ASP A 172 -8.05 -7.86 15.96
C ASP A 172 -7.22 -6.58 15.87
N LEU A 173 -7.44 -5.83 14.79
CA LEU A 173 -6.87 -4.51 14.56
C LEU A 173 -7.97 -3.45 14.51
N THR A 174 -7.72 -2.33 15.17
CA THR A 174 -8.54 -1.12 15.02
C THR A 174 -7.75 -0.09 14.23
N LEU A 175 -8.35 0.46 13.17
CA LEU A 175 -7.70 1.49 12.37
C LEU A 175 -7.72 2.83 13.11
N PRO A 176 -6.57 3.45 13.38
CA PRO A 176 -6.56 4.82 13.86
C PRO A 176 -7.02 5.76 12.74
N HIS A 177 -7.73 6.82 13.10
CA HIS A 177 -8.08 7.90 12.18
C HIS A 177 -6.82 8.70 11.83
N ALA A 178 -6.05 8.20 10.85
CA ALA A 178 -4.90 8.91 10.32
C ALA A 178 -5.27 9.47 8.94
N ASN A 179 -5.11 10.78 8.75
CA ASN A 179 -5.37 11.49 7.49
C ASN A 179 -6.84 11.43 7.02
N ALA A 180 -7.81 11.63 7.89
CA ALA A 180 -9.15 12.02 7.46
C ALA A 180 -9.00 13.34 6.68
N SER A 181 -9.30 13.34 5.39
CA SER A 181 -9.55 14.59 4.66
C SER A 181 -10.94 15.06 5.08
N ASP A 182 -11.00 16.25 5.63
CA ASP A 182 -12.24 17.00 5.84
C ASP A 182 -13.02 17.14 4.54
#